data_0ca447e1207c0a93aa1a8be69e4d95dc
#
_entry.id   0ca447e1207c0a93aa1a8be69e4d95dc
#
_cell.length_a   1.000
_cell.length_b   1.000
_cell.length_c   1.000
_cell.angle_alpha   90.00
_cell.angle_beta   90.00
_cell.angle_gamma   90.00
#
_symmetry.space_group_name_H-M   'P 1'
#
loop_
_entity.id
_entity.type
_entity.pdbx_description
1 polymer ?
#
loop_
_entity_poly.entity_id
_entity_poly.type
_entity_poly.pdbx_seq_one_letter_code
_entity_poly.pdbx_strand_id
1 'polypeptide(L)'
;VKLLSDHGFKNSFIENNFEVAMKLNELCSSIIVGINKFNDTEAENFVEASLLTGQSLNDNGFLHVNTDTTKTVFVDQDLIEKKKLKAGDIVFLAKGTNLRAAIVTPEQEQLNLFAPATCLVIKVNTSLVLPEFLTVFLNSEYGQAVLTSLNKGTVIMNIPVSGLKDIEINLPEFSKQEIIAQAFYQHHRALMLLEEMKKSHLKVMEATIQKLIA
;
A
#
# COMPACT_ATOMS: atom_id res chain seq x y z
N VAL A 1 27.37 -12.38 24.06
CA VAL A 1 26.20 -12.40 23.20
C VAL A 1 26.67 -12.50 21.77
N LYS A 2 27.02 -13.73 21.36
CA LYS A 2 27.55 -14.08 20.02
C LYS A 2 26.90 -15.41 19.68
N LEU A 3 25.66 -15.39 19.21
CA LEU A 3 24.92 -16.58 18.79
C LEU A 3 23.65 -16.12 18.02
N LEU A 4 23.78 -15.84 16.74
CA LEU A 4 22.72 -15.80 15.71
C LEU A 4 23.26 -15.40 14.32
N SER A 5 24.55 -15.71 14.02
CA SER A 5 25.13 -15.38 12.71
C SER A 5 25.41 -16.59 11.80
N ASP A 6 24.87 -17.77 12.12
CA ASP A 6 25.11 -18.98 11.30
C ASP A 6 23.84 -19.83 11.19
N HIS A 7 22.77 -19.26 10.64
CA HIS A 7 21.80 -20.05 9.90
C HIS A 7 21.79 -19.51 8.48
N GLY A 8 22.68 -20.11 7.71
CA GLY A 8 22.61 -20.05 6.27
C GLY A 8 21.25 -20.59 5.83
N PHE A 9 20.28 -19.70 5.70
CA PHE A 9 19.18 -19.91 4.79
C PHE A 9 19.80 -20.00 3.41
N LYS A 10 20.16 -21.22 3.05
CA LYS A 10 20.56 -21.52 1.68
C LYS A 10 19.44 -21.00 0.78
N ASN A 11 19.81 -20.13 -0.13
CA ASN A 11 19.06 -19.61 -1.27
C ASN A 11 18.50 -20.71 -2.21
N SER A 12 18.22 -21.92 -1.71
CA SER A 12 17.69 -23.04 -2.49
C SER A 12 16.19 -22.96 -2.76
N PHE A 13 15.49 -21.93 -2.22
CA PHE A 13 14.06 -21.71 -2.50
C PHE A 13 13.80 -20.70 -3.62
N ILE A 14 14.84 -20.08 -4.20
CA ILE A 14 14.68 -19.05 -5.26
C ILE A 14 15.04 -19.60 -6.65
N GLU A 15 15.34 -20.91 -6.76
CA GLU A 15 15.63 -21.48 -8.07
C GLU A 15 14.35 -21.73 -8.87
N ASN A 16 14.10 -20.84 -9.86
CA ASN A 16 13.33 -21.04 -11.09
C ASN A 16 11.84 -21.43 -10.99
N ASN A 17 11.05 -20.64 -10.26
CA ASN A 17 9.60 -20.82 -10.21
C ASN A 17 8.79 -19.64 -10.78
N PHE A 18 9.39 -18.78 -11.60
CA PHE A 18 8.67 -17.72 -12.32
C PHE A 18 8.50 -18.18 -13.76
N GLU A 19 7.27 -18.22 -14.23
CA GLU A 19 6.99 -18.69 -15.59
C GLU A 19 7.25 -17.63 -16.65
N VAL A 20 7.02 -16.35 -16.34
CA VAL A 20 7.11 -15.25 -17.31
C VAL A 20 7.53 -13.94 -16.66
N ALA A 21 8.54 -13.27 -17.22
CA ALA A 21 8.84 -11.88 -16.91
C ALA A 21 7.89 -10.99 -17.74
N MET A 22 7.12 -10.13 -17.07
CA MET A 22 6.18 -9.21 -17.70
C MET A 22 6.39 -7.79 -17.22
N LYS A 23 6.17 -6.81 -18.08
CA LYS A 23 6.16 -5.41 -17.66
C LYS A 23 4.92 -5.12 -16.82
N LEU A 24 5.08 -4.24 -15.82
CA LEU A 24 3.96 -3.84 -14.97
C LEU A 24 2.76 -3.31 -15.80
N ASN A 25 3.03 -2.59 -16.88
CA ASN A 25 1.97 -2.08 -17.75
C ASN A 25 1.10 -3.20 -18.38
N GLU A 26 1.66 -4.38 -18.62
CA GLU A 26 0.95 -5.53 -19.18
C GLU A 26 0.05 -6.21 -18.12
N LEU A 27 0.42 -6.07 -16.85
CA LEU A 27 -0.32 -6.60 -15.70
C LEU A 27 -1.44 -5.68 -15.22
N CYS A 28 -1.49 -4.44 -15.69
CA CYS A 28 -2.41 -3.41 -15.20
C CYS A 28 -3.45 -3.02 -16.25
N SER A 29 -4.68 -2.82 -15.80
CA SER A 29 -5.72 -2.18 -16.62
C SER A 29 -5.49 -0.66 -16.71
N SER A 30 -4.93 -0.03 -15.67
CA SER A 30 -4.51 1.37 -15.71
C SER A 30 -3.54 1.72 -14.56
N ILE A 31 -2.70 2.73 -14.79
CA ILE A 31 -1.89 3.40 -13.76
C ILE A 31 -2.14 4.89 -13.90
N ILE A 32 -2.75 5.49 -12.89
CA ILE A 32 -3.17 6.90 -12.91
C ILE A 32 -2.58 7.69 -11.75
N VAL A 33 -2.33 8.97 -11.96
CA VAL A 33 -1.92 9.88 -10.88
C VAL A 33 -3.14 10.23 -10.02
N GLY A 34 -2.96 10.32 -8.71
CA GLY A 34 -3.97 10.78 -7.78
C GLY A 34 -4.49 12.20 -8.10
N ILE A 35 -5.32 12.77 -7.24
CA ILE A 35 -5.91 14.09 -7.44
C ILE A 35 -4.98 15.20 -6.94
N ASN A 36 -5.04 16.36 -7.60
CA ASN A 36 -4.38 17.61 -7.19
C ASN A 36 -5.35 18.79 -7.14
N LYS A 37 -6.62 18.57 -7.52
CA LYS A 37 -7.67 19.59 -7.49
C LYS A 37 -8.75 19.16 -6.52
N PHE A 38 -8.93 19.92 -5.47
CA PHE A 38 -9.95 19.78 -4.45
C PHE A 38 -10.11 21.10 -3.71
N ASN A 39 -11.22 21.28 -3.01
CA ASN A 39 -11.48 22.42 -2.15
C ASN A 39 -11.37 22.01 -0.68
N ASP A 40 -10.99 22.92 0.18
CA ASP A 40 -10.99 22.76 1.63
C ASP A 40 -12.36 23.10 2.27
N THR A 41 -13.25 23.68 1.51
CA THR A 41 -14.61 24.08 1.93
C THR A 41 -15.63 23.58 0.92
N GLU A 42 -16.86 23.40 1.41
CA GLU A 42 -18.00 23.03 0.59
C GLU A 42 -18.24 24.03 -0.56
N ALA A 43 -18.56 23.51 -1.73
CA ALA A 43 -18.88 24.29 -2.92
C ALA A 43 -19.95 23.57 -3.75
N GLU A 44 -20.67 24.31 -4.59
CA GLU A 44 -21.66 23.76 -5.50
C GLU A 44 -21.03 22.71 -6.44
N ASN A 45 -21.69 21.57 -6.63
CA ASN A 45 -21.22 20.39 -7.40
C ASN A 45 -19.98 19.69 -6.83
N PHE A 46 -19.62 19.94 -5.55
CA PHE A 46 -18.55 19.25 -4.85
C PHE A 46 -19.12 18.32 -3.78
N VAL A 47 -18.46 17.19 -3.58
CA VAL A 47 -18.85 16.16 -2.62
C VAL A 47 -17.74 15.98 -1.60
N GLU A 48 -18.11 15.81 -0.33
CA GLU A 48 -17.17 15.52 0.73
C GLU A 48 -16.46 14.18 0.48
N ALA A 49 -15.15 14.18 0.66
CA ALA A 49 -14.28 13.05 0.42
C ALA A 49 -13.10 13.03 1.40
N SER A 50 -12.50 11.87 1.57
CA SER A 50 -11.31 11.67 2.38
C SER A 50 -10.08 11.53 1.48
N LEU A 51 -9.19 12.51 1.53
CA LEU A 51 -7.91 12.49 0.83
C LEU A 51 -6.85 11.80 1.70
N LEU A 52 -6.24 10.74 1.17
CA LEU A 52 -5.13 10.07 1.81
C LEU A 52 -3.93 11.01 1.98
N THR A 53 -3.14 10.77 3.02
CA THR A 53 -1.84 11.43 3.24
C THR A 53 -0.72 10.42 3.15
N GLY A 54 0.54 10.84 3.26
CA GLY A 54 1.66 9.90 3.36
C GLY A 54 1.59 8.97 4.57
N GLN A 55 0.88 9.37 5.63
CA GLN A 55 0.67 8.56 6.84
C GLN A 55 -0.40 7.47 6.66
N SER A 56 -1.25 7.60 5.65
CA SER A 56 -2.23 6.57 5.32
C SER A 56 -1.59 5.29 4.78
N LEU A 57 -0.36 5.38 4.24
CA LEU A 57 0.36 4.23 3.73
C LEU A 57 1.41 3.80 4.76
N ASN A 58 1.25 2.63 5.31
CA ASN A 58 2.20 2.02 6.22
C ASN A 58 3.00 0.90 5.55
N ASP A 59 3.98 0.35 6.25
CA ASP A 59 4.90 -0.65 5.70
C ASP A 59 4.27 -2.05 5.61
N ASN A 60 3.04 -2.24 6.13
CA ASN A 60 2.36 -3.55 6.09
C ASN A 60 1.52 -3.78 4.82
N GLY A 61 1.50 -2.83 3.89
CA GLY A 61 0.79 -2.96 2.62
C GLY A 61 -0.72 -2.72 2.67
N PHE A 62 -1.26 -2.24 3.79
CA PHE A 62 -2.66 -1.85 3.95
C PHE A 62 -2.79 -0.36 4.24
N LEU A 63 -3.87 0.24 3.76
CA LEU A 63 -4.16 1.63 4.10
C LEU A 63 -4.59 1.72 5.57
N HIS A 64 -4.02 2.69 6.28
CA HIS A 64 -4.46 3.10 7.60
C HIS A 64 -5.30 4.37 7.45
N VAL A 65 -6.62 4.22 7.61
CA VAL A 65 -7.60 5.27 7.34
C VAL A 65 -8.28 5.69 8.64
N ASN A 66 -7.99 6.90 9.10
CA ASN A 66 -8.63 7.55 10.23
C ASN A 66 -8.48 9.08 10.09
N THR A 67 -9.01 9.84 11.04
CA THR A 67 -8.96 11.32 11.05
C THR A 67 -7.53 11.90 11.07
N ASP A 68 -6.54 11.16 11.59
CA ASP A 68 -5.16 11.63 11.68
C ASP A 68 -4.37 11.35 10.40
N THR A 69 -4.80 10.35 9.62
CA THR A 69 -4.12 9.89 8.41
C THR A 69 -4.79 10.34 7.12
N THR A 70 -5.97 10.93 7.20
CA THR A 70 -6.70 11.48 6.05
C THR A 70 -7.04 12.94 6.27
N LYS A 71 -7.26 13.66 5.17
CA LYS A 71 -7.75 15.03 5.18
C LYS A 71 -9.15 15.08 4.57
N THR A 72 -10.12 15.66 5.25
CA THR A 72 -11.42 15.97 4.66
C THR A 72 -11.25 17.07 3.60
N VAL A 73 -11.75 16.79 2.40
CA VAL A 73 -11.71 17.68 1.25
C VAL A 73 -13.03 17.61 0.49
N PHE A 74 -13.26 18.56 -0.39
CA PHE A 74 -14.40 18.56 -1.31
C PHE A 74 -13.88 18.37 -2.73
N VAL A 75 -14.37 17.34 -3.43
CA VAL A 75 -13.96 16.98 -4.78
C VAL A 75 -15.14 17.17 -5.75
N ASP A 76 -14.83 17.57 -6.97
CA ASP A 76 -15.80 17.67 -8.04
C ASP A 76 -16.49 16.31 -8.27
N GLN A 77 -17.82 16.33 -8.38
CA GLN A 77 -18.61 15.11 -8.57
C GLN A 77 -18.17 14.28 -9.79
N ASP A 78 -17.70 14.95 -10.85
CA ASP A 78 -17.18 14.27 -12.05
C ASP A 78 -15.89 13.45 -11.78
N LEU A 79 -15.15 13.76 -10.72
CA LEU A 79 -13.96 13.02 -10.33
C LEU A 79 -14.28 11.72 -9.56
N ILE A 80 -15.45 11.62 -8.96
CA ILE A 80 -15.81 10.45 -8.13
C ILE A 80 -15.72 9.17 -8.94
N GLU A 81 -16.38 9.11 -10.08
CA GLU A 81 -16.37 7.91 -10.92
C GLU A 81 -14.98 7.57 -11.49
N LYS A 82 -14.17 8.60 -11.75
CA LYS A 82 -12.86 8.46 -12.42
C LYS A 82 -11.70 8.19 -11.47
N LYS A 83 -11.78 8.71 -10.23
CA LYS A 83 -10.63 8.80 -9.32
C LYS A 83 -10.88 8.25 -7.92
N LYS A 84 -12.14 8.00 -7.52
CA LYS A 84 -12.45 7.35 -6.27
C LYS A 84 -11.75 5.98 -6.23
N LEU A 85 -11.14 5.68 -5.11
CA LEU A 85 -10.47 4.41 -4.88
C LEU A 85 -11.52 3.29 -4.75
N LYS A 86 -11.22 2.15 -5.36
CA LYS A 86 -12.06 0.94 -5.33
C LYS A 86 -11.30 -0.21 -4.68
N ALA A 87 -12.02 -1.19 -4.17
CA ALA A 87 -11.42 -2.41 -3.64
C ALA A 87 -10.49 -3.06 -4.67
N GLY A 88 -9.31 -3.48 -4.22
CA GLY A 88 -8.26 -4.03 -5.07
C GLY A 88 -7.38 -2.99 -5.79
N ASP A 89 -7.72 -1.70 -5.74
CA ASP A 89 -6.80 -0.66 -6.20
C ASP A 89 -5.56 -0.64 -5.29
N ILE A 90 -4.38 -0.46 -5.89
CA ILE A 90 -3.13 -0.30 -5.13
C ILE A 90 -2.74 1.17 -5.17
N VAL A 91 -2.63 1.79 -4.00
CA VAL A 91 -2.11 3.14 -3.85
C VAL A 91 -0.61 3.05 -3.63
N PHE A 92 0.17 3.63 -4.54
CA PHE A 92 1.62 3.64 -4.48
C PHE A 92 2.13 5.06 -4.24
N LEU A 93 2.81 5.30 -3.11
CA LEU A 93 3.46 6.58 -2.82
C LEU A 93 4.70 6.72 -3.71
N ALA A 94 4.55 7.44 -4.82
CA ALA A 94 5.58 7.58 -5.84
C ALA A 94 6.55 8.74 -5.58
N LYS A 95 6.24 9.64 -4.64
CA LYS A 95 7.05 10.81 -4.29
C LYS A 95 7.28 10.87 -2.79
N GLY A 96 8.54 10.87 -2.37
CA GLY A 96 8.92 10.96 -0.96
C GLY A 96 10.25 10.29 -0.67
N THR A 97 10.56 10.13 0.61
CA THR A 97 11.78 9.46 1.07
C THR A 97 11.61 7.93 1.12
N ASN A 98 10.38 7.46 1.31
CA ASN A 98 10.07 6.03 1.41
C ASN A 98 8.93 5.72 0.44
N LEU A 99 9.23 4.89 -0.56
CA LEU A 99 8.23 4.38 -1.49
C LEU A 99 7.43 3.27 -0.81
N ARG A 100 6.10 3.34 -0.89
CA ARG A 100 5.21 2.36 -0.26
C ARG A 100 4.00 2.09 -1.14
N ALA A 101 3.54 0.86 -1.11
CA ALA A 101 2.30 0.43 -1.73
C ALA A 101 1.33 -0.06 -0.68
N ALA A 102 0.05 0.25 -0.83
CA ALA A 102 -1.01 -0.26 0.03
C ALA A 102 -2.25 -0.59 -0.79
N ILE A 103 -2.90 -1.69 -0.47
CA ILE A 103 -4.14 -2.13 -1.12
C ILE A 103 -5.36 -1.48 -0.47
N VAL A 104 -6.35 -1.16 -1.27
CA VAL A 104 -7.69 -0.72 -0.82
C VAL A 104 -8.55 -1.93 -0.53
N THR A 105 -9.08 -2.04 0.69
CA THR A 105 -9.96 -3.15 1.06
C THR A 105 -11.42 -2.88 0.66
N PRO A 106 -12.30 -3.92 0.61
CA PRO A 106 -13.71 -3.74 0.32
C PRO A 106 -14.44 -2.80 1.30
N GLU A 107 -14.05 -2.82 2.57
CA GLU A 107 -14.61 -1.93 3.59
C GLU A 107 -14.22 -0.48 3.34
N GLN A 108 -13.00 -0.25 2.87
CA GLN A 108 -12.46 1.08 2.59
C GLN A 108 -13.06 1.70 1.32
N GLU A 109 -13.52 0.90 0.37
CA GLU A 109 -14.21 1.40 -0.83
C GLU A 109 -15.44 2.25 -0.48
N GLN A 110 -16.08 1.97 0.66
CA GLN A 110 -17.27 2.71 1.13
C GLN A 110 -16.93 4.12 1.65
N LEU A 111 -15.67 4.43 1.90
CA LEU A 111 -15.22 5.63 2.61
C LEU A 111 -14.94 6.84 1.71
N ASN A 112 -15.35 6.84 0.46
CA ASN A 112 -15.11 7.97 -0.47
C ASN A 112 -13.64 8.43 -0.51
N LEU A 113 -12.70 7.47 -0.64
CA LEU A 113 -11.26 7.73 -0.57
C LEU A 113 -10.68 8.20 -1.90
N PHE A 114 -9.73 9.13 -1.81
CA PHE A 114 -8.93 9.61 -2.94
C PHE A 114 -7.45 9.62 -2.60
N ALA A 115 -6.62 9.24 -3.58
CA ALA A 115 -5.17 9.34 -3.47
C ALA A 115 -4.70 10.75 -3.91
N PRO A 116 -3.73 11.37 -3.20
CA PRO A 116 -3.14 12.65 -3.60
C PRO A 116 -2.22 12.48 -4.83
N ALA A 117 -1.87 13.59 -5.48
CA ALA A 117 -0.99 13.59 -6.66
C ALA A 117 0.46 13.11 -6.38
N THR A 118 0.82 12.92 -5.13
CA THR A 118 2.08 12.28 -4.73
C THR A 118 2.02 10.75 -4.86
N CYS A 119 0.81 10.21 -5.06
CA CYS A 119 0.57 8.79 -5.23
C CYS A 119 0.15 8.47 -6.66
N LEU A 120 0.46 7.24 -7.06
CA LEU A 120 -0.10 6.58 -8.24
C LEU A 120 -1.14 5.55 -7.77
N VAL A 121 -2.23 5.45 -8.51
CA VAL A 121 -3.24 4.39 -8.30
C VAL A 121 -3.06 3.36 -9.40
N ILE A 122 -2.75 2.14 -9.01
CA ILE A 122 -2.50 1.02 -9.91
C ILE A 122 -3.73 0.11 -9.86
N LYS A 123 -4.36 -0.07 -11.00
CA LYS A 123 -5.49 -0.98 -11.20
C LYS A 123 -5.00 -2.20 -11.97
N VAL A 124 -4.97 -3.35 -11.34
CA VAL A 124 -4.45 -4.57 -11.94
C VAL A 124 -5.49 -5.26 -12.83
N ASN A 125 -5.01 -6.07 -13.76
CA ASN A 125 -5.82 -7.08 -14.42
C ASN A 125 -5.80 -8.35 -13.55
N THR A 126 -6.86 -8.56 -12.79
CA THR A 126 -6.96 -9.67 -11.82
C THR A 126 -6.97 -11.06 -12.46
N SER A 127 -7.13 -11.16 -13.79
CA SER A 127 -6.95 -12.42 -14.51
C SER A 127 -5.48 -12.79 -14.73
N LEU A 128 -4.55 -11.87 -14.50
CA LEU A 128 -3.11 -12.06 -14.67
C LEU A 128 -2.36 -11.99 -13.34
N VAL A 129 -2.70 -11.02 -12.51
CA VAL A 129 -1.97 -10.76 -11.26
C VAL A 129 -2.92 -10.40 -10.12
N LEU A 130 -2.68 -10.95 -8.93
CA LEU A 130 -3.40 -10.56 -7.72
C LEU A 130 -2.84 -9.23 -7.19
N PRO A 131 -3.71 -8.29 -6.78
CA PRO A 131 -3.27 -7.02 -6.22
C PRO A 131 -2.42 -7.19 -4.95
N GLU A 132 -2.69 -8.21 -4.14
CA GLU A 132 -1.91 -8.56 -2.96
C GLU A 132 -0.47 -8.92 -3.31
N PHE A 133 -0.28 -9.79 -4.33
CA PHE A 133 1.05 -10.16 -4.81
C PHE A 133 1.82 -8.92 -5.26
N LEU A 134 1.19 -8.07 -6.08
CA LEU A 134 1.85 -6.86 -6.57
C LEU A 134 2.18 -5.89 -5.44
N THR A 135 1.30 -5.75 -4.44
CA THR A 135 1.55 -4.92 -3.25
C THR A 135 2.75 -5.45 -2.46
N VAL A 136 2.82 -6.76 -2.23
CA VAL A 136 3.97 -7.41 -1.57
C VAL A 136 5.24 -7.22 -2.38
N PHE A 137 5.19 -7.41 -3.71
CA PHE A 137 6.34 -7.18 -4.59
C PHE A 137 6.87 -5.75 -4.47
N LEU A 138 6.01 -4.74 -4.60
CA LEU A 138 6.40 -3.33 -4.54
C LEU A 138 7.00 -2.94 -3.18
N ASN A 139 6.59 -3.58 -2.09
CA ASN A 139 7.12 -3.34 -0.74
C ASN A 139 8.31 -4.24 -0.38
N SER A 140 8.62 -5.27 -1.17
CA SER A 140 9.74 -6.17 -0.92
C SER A 140 11.10 -5.48 -1.13
N GLU A 141 12.15 -5.98 -0.51
CA GLU A 141 13.52 -5.49 -0.73
C GLU A 141 13.91 -5.50 -2.20
N TYR A 142 13.51 -6.54 -2.93
CA TYR A 142 13.77 -6.65 -4.37
C TYR A 142 13.01 -5.58 -5.15
N GLY A 143 11.70 -5.43 -4.91
CA GLY A 143 10.88 -4.40 -5.55
C GLY A 143 11.39 -2.99 -5.26
N GLN A 144 11.78 -2.72 -4.01
CA GLN A 144 12.35 -1.44 -3.60
C GLN A 144 13.70 -1.16 -4.30
N ALA A 145 14.54 -2.18 -4.50
CA ALA A 145 15.79 -2.04 -5.26
C ALA A 145 15.52 -1.68 -6.73
N VAL A 146 14.54 -2.36 -7.36
CA VAL A 146 14.10 -2.04 -8.73
C VAL A 146 13.58 -0.61 -8.82
N LEU A 147 12.68 -0.20 -7.91
CA LEU A 147 12.11 1.16 -7.89
C LEU A 147 13.19 2.22 -7.65
N THR A 148 14.13 1.97 -6.75
CA THR A 148 15.23 2.90 -6.47
C THR A 148 16.13 3.09 -7.68
N SER A 149 16.34 2.07 -8.51
CA SER A 149 17.13 2.16 -9.74
C SER A 149 16.53 3.12 -10.78
N LEU A 150 15.23 3.38 -10.71
CA LEU A 150 14.54 4.35 -11.59
C LEU A 150 14.81 5.80 -11.19
N ASN A 151 15.30 6.02 -9.97
CA ASN A 151 15.53 7.36 -9.44
C ASN A 151 16.99 7.78 -9.67
N LYS A 152 17.22 8.72 -10.57
CA LYS A 152 18.56 9.19 -10.90
C LYS A 152 19.05 10.27 -9.92
N GLY A 153 19.65 9.85 -8.80
CA GLY A 153 20.56 10.71 -8.05
C GLY A 153 19.96 11.76 -7.11
N THR A 154 18.68 11.68 -6.75
CA THR A 154 18.05 12.60 -5.79
C THR A 154 17.69 11.88 -4.49
N VAL A 155 17.83 12.58 -3.34
CA VAL A 155 17.45 12.07 -2.01
C VAL A 155 15.93 11.86 -1.92
N ILE A 156 15.16 12.73 -2.56
CA ILE A 156 13.69 12.61 -2.64
C ILE A 156 13.36 11.83 -3.91
N MET A 157 12.81 10.65 -3.73
CA MET A 157 12.40 9.82 -4.85
C MET A 157 11.18 10.42 -5.56
N ASN A 158 11.17 10.30 -6.88
CA ASN A 158 10.03 10.67 -7.72
C ASN A 158 9.96 9.66 -8.86
N ILE A 159 9.13 8.66 -8.71
CA ILE A 159 8.94 7.60 -9.70
C ILE A 159 7.91 8.06 -10.73
N PRO A 160 8.32 8.32 -11.97
CA PRO A 160 7.38 8.70 -13.03
C PRO A 160 6.53 7.50 -13.46
N VAL A 161 5.31 7.77 -13.91
CA VAL A 161 4.38 6.73 -14.39
C VAL A 161 5.02 5.88 -15.48
N SER A 162 5.77 6.49 -16.40
CA SER A 162 6.46 5.76 -17.49
C SER A 162 7.50 4.79 -16.94
N GLY A 163 8.33 5.23 -15.97
CA GLY A 163 9.32 4.37 -15.35
C GLY A 163 8.68 3.20 -14.60
N LEU A 164 7.60 3.46 -13.86
CA LEU A 164 6.88 2.40 -13.15
C LEU A 164 6.26 1.38 -14.13
N LYS A 165 5.72 1.83 -15.25
CA LYS A 165 5.13 0.97 -16.30
C LYS A 165 6.12 -0.01 -16.90
N ASP A 166 7.38 0.38 -17.00
CA ASP A 166 8.44 -0.39 -17.67
C ASP A 166 9.19 -1.37 -16.76
N ILE A 167 8.91 -1.38 -15.45
CA ILE A 167 9.55 -2.37 -14.57
C ILE A 167 9.13 -3.79 -14.97
N GLU A 168 10.11 -4.69 -14.98
CA GLU A 168 9.88 -6.11 -15.23
C GLU A 168 9.61 -6.84 -13.90
N ILE A 169 8.57 -7.65 -13.90
CA ILE A 169 8.12 -8.44 -12.77
C ILE A 169 8.14 -9.90 -13.18
N ASN A 170 8.92 -10.69 -12.46
CA ASN A 170 8.87 -12.13 -12.58
C ASN A 170 7.59 -12.63 -11.93
N LEU A 171 6.60 -12.97 -12.76
CA LEU A 171 5.27 -13.35 -12.32
C LEU A 171 5.23 -14.83 -11.97
N PRO A 172 4.94 -15.21 -10.72
CA PRO A 172 4.74 -16.63 -10.37
C PRO A 172 3.39 -17.11 -10.90
N GLU A 173 3.24 -18.42 -11.02
CA GLU A 173 1.95 -19.03 -11.33
C GLU A 173 0.86 -18.60 -10.34
N PHE A 174 -0.40 -18.59 -10.78
CA PHE A 174 -1.51 -18.02 -10.02
C PHE A 174 -1.70 -18.66 -8.63
N SER A 175 -1.50 -19.97 -8.54
CA SER A 175 -1.53 -20.71 -7.26
C SER A 175 -0.53 -20.18 -6.23
N LYS A 176 0.65 -19.76 -6.65
CA LYS A 176 1.65 -19.15 -5.76
C LYS A 176 1.27 -17.73 -5.37
N GLN A 177 0.67 -16.97 -6.29
CA GLN A 177 0.13 -15.66 -5.95
C GLN A 177 -0.97 -15.77 -4.88
N GLU A 178 -1.85 -16.78 -4.96
CA GLU A 178 -2.87 -17.04 -3.93
C GLU A 178 -2.27 -17.35 -2.56
N ILE A 179 -1.20 -18.15 -2.52
CA ILE A 179 -0.48 -18.43 -1.26
C ILE A 179 0.10 -17.14 -0.67
N ILE A 180 0.69 -16.28 -1.51
CA ILE A 180 1.24 -15.00 -1.08
C ILE A 180 0.12 -14.09 -0.58
N ALA A 181 -1.02 -14.03 -1.27
CA ALA A 181 -2.19 -13.25 -0.85
C ALA A 181 -2.74 -13.72 0.51
N GLN A 182 -2.86 -15.03 0.72
CA GLN A 182 -3.27 -15.58 2.01
C GLN A 182 -2.29 -15.22 3.13
N ALA A 183 -0.98 -15.36 2.90
CA ALA A 183 0.04 -15.00 3.87
C ALA A 183 0.00 -13.50 4.20
N PHE A 184 -0.24 -12.65 3.19
CA PHE A 184 -0.36 -11.21 3.34
C PHE A 184 -1.53 -10.81 4.25
N TYR A 185 -2.71 -11.39 4.06
CA TYR A 185 -3.87 -11.15 4.93
C TYR A 185 -3.68 -11.71 6.34
N GLN A 186 -3.08 -12.90 6.47
CA GLN A 186 -2.78 -13.49 7.78
C GLN A 186 -1.79 -12.62 8.58
N HIS A 187 -0.75 -12.11 7.92
CA HIS A 187 0.20 -11.20 8.53
C HIS A 187 -0.48 -9.92 9.00
N HIS A 188 -1.32 -9.32 8.16
CA HIS A 188 -2.09 -8.12 8.54
C HIS A 188 -2.97 -8.38 9.77
N ARG A 189 -3.71 -9.49 9.77
CA ARG A 189 -4.56 -9.89 10.91
C ARG A 189 -3.76 -10.06 12.20
N ALA A 190 -2.59 -10.68 12.11
CA ALA A 190 -1.71 -10.84 13.26
C ALA A 190 -1.23 -9.49 13.82
N LEU A 191 -0.85 -8.55 12.95
CA LEU A 191 -0.47 -7.19 13.36
C LEU A 191 -1.62 -6.45 14.04
N MET A 192 -2.83 -6.55 13.52
CA MET A 192 -4.02 -5.94 14.14
C MET A 192 -4.28 -6.48 15.54
N LEU A 193 -4.21 -7.81 15.72
CA LEU A 193 -4.37 -8.44 17.04
C LEU A 193 -3.30 -8.01 18.04
N LEU A 194 -2.05 -7.90 17.59
CA LEU A 194 -0.95 -7.41 18.44
C LEU A 194 -1.19 -5.98 18.91
N GLU A 195 -1.69 -5.11 18.04
CA GLU A 195 -1.99 -3.72 18.41
C GLU A 195 -3.18 -3.62 19.39
N GLU A 196 -4.21 -4.46 19.21
CA GLU A 196 -5.33 -4.57 20.17
C GLU A 196 -4.86 -5.08 21.54
N MET A 197 -4.03 -6.10 21.57
CA MET A 197 -3.42 -6.62 22.78
C MET A 197 -2.61 -5.54 23.51
N LYS A 198 -1.77 -4.80 22.78
CA LYS A 198 -0.99 -3.68 23.31
C LYS A 198 -1.89 -2.62 23.94
N LYS A 199 -2.96 -2.18 23.25
CA LYS A 199 -3.93 -1.22 23.78
C LYS A 199 -4.61 -1.75 25.06
N SER A 200 -4.99 -3.02 25.07
CA SER A 200 -5.60 -3.65 26.24
C SER A 200 -4.65 -3.67 27.45
N HIS A 201 -3.39 -4.05 27.25
CA HIS A 201 -2.38 -4.04 28.30
C HIS A 201 -2.14 -2.63 28.88
N LEU A 202 -2.08 -1.61 28.03
CA LEU A 202 -1.93 -0.23 28.49
C LEU A 202 -3.11 0.21 29.38
N LYS A 203 -4.35 -0.14 28.99
CA LYS A 203 -5.54 0.17 29.81
C LYS A 203 -5.52 -0.53 31.17
N VAL A 204 -5.12 -1.80 31.20
CA VAL A 204 -5.00 -2.55 32.48
C VAL A 204 -3.94 -1.94 33.36
N MET A 205 -2.78 -1.58 32.82
CA MET A 205 -1.71 -0.91 33.55
C MET A 205 -2.19 0.42 34.14
N GLU A 206 -2.84 1.25 33.34
CA GLU A 206 -3.38 2.54 33.79
C GLU A 206 -4.42 2.39 34.91
N ALA A 207 -5.37 1.47 34.77
CA ALA A 207 -6.38 1.18 35.78
C ALA A 207 -5.74 0.64 37.10
N THR A 208 -4.66 -0.13 36.99
CA THR A 208 -3.92 -0.63 38.16
C THR A 208 -3.21 0.49 38.88
N ILE A 209 -2.55 1.38 38.14
CA ILE A 209 -1.86 2.55 38.70
C ILE A 209 -2.88 3.46 39.41
N GLN A 210 -4.01 3.76 38.80
CA GLN A 210 -5.06 4.59 39.38
C GLN A 210 -5.57 4.02 40.74
N LYS A 211 -5.75 2.68 40.83
CA LYS A 211 -6.15 2.02 42.06
C LYS A 211 -5.10 2.07 43.18
N LEU A 212 -3.82 2.20 42.84
CA LEU A 212 -2.72 2.23 43.81
C LEU A 212 -2.43 3.65 44.33
N ILE A 213 -2.85 4.69 43.58
CA ILE A 213 -2.61 6.10 43.91
C ILE A 213 -3.82 6.74 44.59
N ALA A 214 -5.03 6.18 44.40
CA ALA A 214 -6.25 6.62 45.06
C ALA A 214 -6.38 6.05 46.48
#